data_74cc319eae3c684b84c9b6f46911ac83
#
_entry.id   74cc319eae3c684b84c9b6f46911ac83
#
_cell.length_a   1.000
_cell.length_b   1.000
_cell.length_c   1.000
_cell.angle_alpha   90.00
_cell.angle_beta   90.00
_cell.angle_gamma   90.00
#
_symmetry.space_group_name_H-M   'P 1'
#
loop_
_entity.id
_entity.type
_entity.pdbx_description
1 polymer ?
#
loop_
_entity_poly.entity_id
_entity_poly.type
_entity_poly.pdbx_seq_one_letter_code
_entity_poly.pdbx_strand_id
1 'polypeptide(L)'
;MPAADPRPLAVFLDALSLGSVDLTPLEAHCRLRCWPVSTPEQCLERLQGATVAITNKVPLGGELLAQLPQLRLVCTASTGTDQVDGAACDRLGIAVRNAGAYSRPSVVQVTWSLILALRGRLEDRLQQWRSGAWAASPVFAVVDPSFDELAGQTLTVLGAGSIGSGVAAVGEALGMRTLRLTSRSTEAELEQALGEADVLTLHAPLTIATRGLLDRRRLAWLRPSALLVNTARGALVDTDALVEALGAGRLAGAALDVLPEEPPSAAALAALQTVPNLIVTPHMAWTSHQARQRLVHTLAGHLAALVG
;
A
#
# COMPACT_ATOMS: atom_id res chain seq x y z
N MET A 1 2.27 42.16 24.86
CA MET A 1 2.66 40.86 24.31
C MET A 1 1.54 40.41 23.38
N PRO A 2 1.81 39.96 22.17
CA PRO A 2 0.73 39.38 21.34
C PRO A 2 0.11 38.24 22.13
N ALA A 3 -1.23 38.15 22.10
CA ALA A 3 -1.97 37.05 22.73
C ALA A 3 -1.47 35.73 22.14
N ALA A 4 -1.24 34.73 23.02
CA ALA A 4 -0.84 33.41 22.56
C ALA A 4 -1.94 32.84 21.62
N ASP A 5 -1.54 32.30 20.49
CA ASP A 5 -2.45 31.68 19.55
C ASP A 5 -3.21 30.54 20.26
N PRO A 6 -4.55 30.63 20.38
CA PRO A 6 -5.35 29.69 21.16
C PRO A 6 -5.54 28.33 20.47
N ARG A 7 -5.13 28.22 19.19
CA ARG A 7 -5.29 26.98 18.42
C ARG A 7 -4.46 25.83 18.99
N PRO A 8 -4.92 24.57 18.94
CA PRO A 8 -4.19 23.41 19.44
C PRO A 8 -2.83 23.26 18.73
N LEU A 9 -1.83 22.78 19.46
CA LEU A 9 -0.55 22.41 18.88
C LEU A 9 -0.70 21.02 18.23
N ALA A 10 -0.51 20.94 16.91
CA ALA A 10 -0.39 19.71 16.17
C ALA A 10 1.05 19.46 15.74
N VAL A 11 1.55 18.27 15.98
CA VAL A 11 2.92 17.87 15.60
C VAL A 11 2.86 16.76 14.57
N PHE A 12 3.44 17.00 13.40
CA PHE A 12 3.59 16.02 12.34
C PHE A 12 5.00 15.42 12.41
N LEU A 13 5.10 14.14 12.76
CA LEU A 13 6.37 13.49 13.11
C LEU A 13 7.23 13.10 11.90
N ASP A 14 6.63 12.90 10.74
CA ASP A 14 7.28 12.37 9.53
C ASP A 14 6.71 13.01 8.25
N ALA A 15 6.62 14.34 8.25
CA ALA A 15 6.00 15.12 7.18
C ALA A 15 6.67 14.91 5.80
N LEU A 16 7.98 14.55 5.77
CA LEU A 16 8.69 14.22 4.53
C LEU A 16 8.02 13.05 3.78
N SER A 17 7.34 12.15 4.49
CA SER A 17 6.64 11.00 3.89
C SER A 17 5.53 11.42 2.93
N LEU A 18 4.99 12.63 3.05
CA LEU A 18 3.99 13.16 2.12
C LEU A 18 4.60 13.83 0.89
N GLY A 19 5.93 14.10 0.89
CA GLY A 19 6.58 14.89 -0.16
C GLY A 19 6.00 16.32 -0.25
N SER A 20 6.15 16.94 -1.39
CA SER A 20 5.58 18.27 -1.64
C SER A 20 4.06 18.19 -1.73
N VAL A 21 3.38 18.81 -0.75
CA VAL A 21 1.92 18.88 -0.65
C VAL A 21 1.55 20.17 0.10
N ASP A 22 0.41 20.76 -0.21
CA ASP A 22 -0.08 21.95 0.49
C ASP A 22 -0.63 21.56 1.87
N LEU A 23 0.00 22.05 2.94
CA LEU A 23 -0.38 21.82 4.34
C LEU A 23 -1.25 22.97 4.92
N THR A 24 -1.49 24.04 4.15
CA THR A 24 -2.33 25.18 4.58
C THR A 24 -3.68 24.76 5.17
N PRO A 25 -4.38 23.72 4.63
CA PRO A 25 -5.61 23.23 5.23
C PRO A 25 -5.48 22.78 6.69
N LEU A 26 -4.32 22.23 7.11
CA LEU A 26 -4.07 21.85 8.50
C LEU A 26 -3.82 23.11 9.35
N GLU A 27 -3.02 24.04 8.85
CA GLU A 27 -2.64 25.29 9.53
C GLU A 27 -3.85 26.18 9.82
N ALA A 28 -4.95 26.03 9.07
CA ALA A 28 -6.19 26.75 9.34
C ALA A 28 -6.80 26.37 10.71
N HIS A 29 -6.54 25.17 11.23
CA HIS A 29 -7.18 24.62 12.43
C HIS A 29 -6.22 24.40 13.61
N CYS A 30 -4.91 24.53 13.41
CA CYS A 30 -3.92 24.27 14.44
C CYS A 30 -2.66 25.14 14.27
N ARG A 31 -1.84 25.18 15.31
CA ARG A 31 -0.44 25.55 15.21
C ARG A 31 0.34 24.33 14.79
N LEU A 32 0.65 24.22 13.50
CA LEU A 32 1.32 23.05 12.95
C LEU A 32 2.84 23.13 13.15
N ARG A 33 3.43 22.06 13.70
CA ARG A 33 4.87 21.85 13.75
C ARG A 33 5.20 20.56 12.98
N CYS A 34 6.03 20.68 11.95
CA CYS A 34 6.44 19.56 11.12
C CYS A 34 7.88 19.14 11.37
N TRP A 35 8.10 17.85 11.51
CA TRP A 35 9.40 17.24 11.47
C TRP A 35 9.52 16.40 10.18
N PRO A 36 10.62 16.53 9.43
CA PRO A 36 10.80 15.72 8.21
C PRO A 36 10.74 14.22 8.50
N VAL A 37 11.50 13.79 9.50
CA VAL A 37 11.59 12.39 9.97
C VAL A 37 11.72 12.44 11.50
N SER A 38 11.17 11.44 12.18
CA SER A 38 11.34 11.25 13.63
C SER A 38 11.75 9.82 13.94
N THR A 39 12.73 9.63 14.82
CA THR A 39 12.99 8.33 15.43
C THR A 39 12.08 8.13 16.65
N PRO A 40 11.86 6.89 17.12
CA PRO A 40 11.05 6.62 18.31
C PRO A 40 11.55 7.40 19.55
N GLU A 41 12.86 7.54 19.72
CA GLU A 41 13.49 8.22 20.85
C GLU A 41 13.21 9.74 20.86
N GLN A 42 13.03 10.34 19.69
CA GLN A 42 12.73 11.76 19.52
C GLN A 42 11.25 12.09 19.74
N CYS A 43 10.36 11.08 19.70
CA CYS A 43 8.92 11.31 19.71
C CYS A 43 8.44 11.97 21.01
N LEU A 44 8.96 11.56 22.15
CA LEU A 44 8.56 12.12 23.44
C LEU A 44 8.84 13.63 23.50
N GLU A 45 10.06 14.05 23.19
CA GLU A 45 10.46 15.46 23.20
C GLU A 45 9.61 16.27 22.20
N ARG A 46 9.45 15.74 20.98
CA ARG A 46 8.74 16.44 19.90
C ARG A 46 7.26 16.61 20.15
N LEU A 47 6.63 15.67 20.87
CA LEU A 47 5.23 15.68 21.22
C LEU A 47 4.92 16.40 22.56
N GLN A 48 5.93 16.89 23.29
CA GLN A 48 5.68 17.65 24.53
C GLN A 48 4.78 18.86 24.25
N GLY A 49 3.68 18.94 25.01
CA GLY A 49 2.68 20.00 24.88
C GLY A 49 1.77 19.89 23.66
N ALA A 50 1.92 18.86 22.84
CA ALA A 50 1.04 18.64 21.70
C ALA A 50 -0.34 18.16 22.13
N THR A 51 -1.37 18.74 21.51
CA THR A 51 -2.77 18.27 21.61
C THR A 51 -3.06 17.23 20.54
N VAL A 52 -2.38 17.32 19.39
CA VAL A 52 -2.55 16.42 18.25
C VAL A 52 -1.20 15.88 17.80
N ALA A 53 -1.09 14.58 17.63
CA ALA A 53 0.01 13.93 16.93
C ALA A 53 -0.44 13.49 15.54
N ILE A 54 0.35 13.81 14.52
CA ILE A 54 0.15 13.32 13.15
C ILE A 54 1.34 12.43 12.80
N THR A 55 1.08 11.22 12.34
CA THR A 55 2.12 10.26 11.91
C THR A 55 1.67 9.47 10.70
N ASN A 56 2.59 9.20 9.78
CA ASN A 56 2.34 8.25 8.69
C ASN A 56 2.87 6.86 9.06
N LYS A 57 4.11 6.78 9.54
CA LYS A 57 4.78 5.50 9.82
C LYS A 57 5.51 5.45 11.17
N VAL A 58 5.71 6.59 11.84
CA VAL A 58 6.38 6.59 13.14
C VAL A 58 5.49 5.91 14.18
N PRO A 59 5.98 4.88 14.88
CA PRO A 59 5.18 4.14 15.85
C PRO A 59 4.91 4.95 17.11
N LEU A 60 3.65 4.88 17.59
CA LEU A 60 3.20 5.50 18.84
C LEU A 60 2.72 4.40 19.79
N GLY A 61 3.65 3.87 20.57
CA GLY A 61 3.39 2.81 21.57
C GLY A 61 2.81 3.36 22.88
N GLY A 62 2.21 2.46 23.68
CA GLY A 62 1.50 2.80 24.91
C GLY A 62 2.38 3.52 25.95
N GLU A 63 3.66 3.15 26.10
CA GLU A 63 4.59 3.79 27.02
C GLU A 63 4.85 5.26 26.67
N LEU A 64 4.98 5.57 25.38
CA LEU A 64 5.12 6.95 24.89
C LEU A 64 3.83 7.74 25.14
N LEU A 65 2.68 7.17 24.75
CA LEU A 65 1.37 7.82 24.87
C LEU A 65 1.02 8.17 26.30
N ALA A 66 1.36 7.31 27.28
CA ALA A 66 1.13 7.56 28.69
C ALA A 66 1.90 8.77 29.26
N GLN A 67 2.96 9.20 28.61
CA GLN A 67 3.79 10.36 28.99
C GLN A 67 3.31 11.69 28.37
N LEU A 68 2.20 11.67 27.61
CA LEU A 68 1.69 12.82 26.86
C LEU A 68 0.28 13.24 27.37
N PRO A 69 0.17 13.81 28.57
CA PRO A 69 -1.12 14.07 29.22
C PRO A 69 -2.00 15.10 28.50
N GLN A 70 -1.41 15.89 27.59
CA GLN A 70 -2.15 16.88 26.80
C GLN A 70 -2.63 16.33 25.44
N LEU A 71 -2.17 15.15 25.04
CA LEU A 71 -2.55 14.54 23.76
C LEU A 71 -4.04 14.12 23.79
N ARG A 72 -4.79 14.52 22.80
CA ARG A 72 -6.23 14.24 22.67
C ARG A 72 -6.55 13.51 21.39
N LEU A 73 -5.72 13.66 20.36
CA LEU A 73 -5.98 13.11 19.04
C LEU A 73 -4.67 12.60 18.41
N VAL A 74 -4.70 11.40 17.90
CA VAL A 74 -3.71 10.86 16.98
C VAL A 74 -4.35 10.76 15.60
N CYS A 75 -3.77 11.44 14.62
CA CYS A 75 -4.13 11.31 13.21
C CYS A 75 -3.09 10.45 12.49
N THR A 76 -3.52 9.34 11.90
CA THR A 76 -2.62 8.61 10.99
C THR A 76 -2.77 9.13 9.57
N ALA A 77 -1.65 9.58 8.97
CA ALA A 77 -1.57 10.03 7.58
C ALA A 77 -1.58 8.82 6.61
N SER A 78 -2.45 7.86 6.89
CA SER A 78 -2.61 6.58 6.20
C SER A 78 -4.01 6.02 6.41
N THR A 79 -4.39 5.01 5.62
CA THR A 79 -5.62 4.23 5.85
C THR A 79 -5.45 3.26 7.01
N GLY A 80 -4.28 2.61 7.13
CA GLY A 80 -3.94 1.73 8.25
C GLY A 80 -3.58 2.53 9.50
N THR A 81 -3.73 1.88 10.67
CA THR A 81 -3.38 2.43 11.98
C THR A 81 -2.39 1.53 12.73
N ASP A 82 -1.75 0.62 12.01
CA ASP A 82 -0.89 -0.44 12.57
C ASP A 82 0.27 0.10 13.42
N GLN A 83 0.68 1.35 13.18
CA GLN A 83 1.75 2.06 13.91
C GLN A 83 1.29 2.67 15.25
N VAL A 84 0.00 2.63 15.59
CA VAL A 84 -0.55 3.24 16.81
C VAL A 84 -1.09 2.16 17.74
N ASP A 85 -0.70 2.19 19.01
CA ASP A 85 -1.32 1.34 20.05
C ASP A 85 -2.73 1.86 20.36
N GLY A 86 -3.71 1.36 19.60
CA GLY A 86 -5.12 1.74 19.74
C GLY A 86 -5.67 1.41 21.13
N ALA A 87 -5.28 0.27 21.73
CA ALA A 87 -5.74 -0.14 23.04
C ALA A 87 -5.22 0.81 24.14
N ALA A 88 -3.99 1.31 24.02
CA ALA A 88 -3.47 2.35 24.90
C ALA A 88 -4.20 3.68 24.70
N CYS A 89 -4.45 4.06 23.45
CA CYS A 89 -5.22 5.28 23.15
C CYS A 89 -6.61 5.24 23.81
N ASP A 90 -7.34 4.13 23.69
CA ASP A 90 -8.66 3.95 24.31
C ASP A 90 -8.59 4.12 25.84
N ARG A 91 -7.59 3.49 26.50
CA ARG A 91 -7.40 3.62 27.96
C ARG A 91 -7.07 5.03 28.41
N LEU A 92 -6.35 5.79 27.57
CA LEU A 92 -5.91 7.15 27.87
C LEU A 92 -6.90 8.23 27.42
N GLY A 93 -8.01 7.85 26.79
CA GLY A 93 -9.00 8.78 26.23
C GLY A 93 -8.48 9.58 25.03
N ILE A 94 -7.52 9.04 24.28
CA ILE A 94 -6.94 9.65 23.08
C ILE A 94 -7.70 9.13 21.86
N ALA A 95 -8.33 10.01 21.11
CA ALA A 95 -9.00 9.61 19.87
C ALA A 95 -7.99 9.24 18.78
N VAL A 96 -8.26 8.18 18.01
CA VAL A 96 -7.47 7.82 16.83
C VAL A 96 -8.32 8.03 15.57
N ARG A 97 -7.80 8.75 14.59
CA ARG A 97 -8.45 9.01 13.30
C ARG A 97 -7.47 8.74 12.18
N ASN A 98 -7.93 8.03 11.16
CA ASN A 98 -7.14 7.74 9.96
C ASN A 98 -7.61 8.58 8.77
N ALA A 99 -6.87 8.52 7.66
CA ALA A 99 -7.20 9.26 6.45
C ALA A 99 -8.31 8.60 5.59
N GLY A 100 -8.93 7.51 6.06
CA GLY A 100 -10.02 6.84 5.35
C GLY A 100 -9.61 6.31 3.97
N ALA A 101 -10.51 6.44 2.99
CA ALA A 101 -10.33 5.91 1.63
C ALA A 101 -9.69 6.92 0.65
N TYR A 102 -8.87 7.84 1.13
CA TYR A 102 -8.28 8.95 0.36
C TYR A 102 -7.51 8.49 -0.89
N SER A 103 -6.87 7.33 -0.82
CA SER A 103 -5.97 6.82 -1.85
C SER A 103 -6.64 5.88 -2.86
N ARG A 104 -7.93 5.57 -2.71
CA ARG A 104 -8.62 4.57 -3.55
C ARG A 104 -8.35 4.74 -5.05
N PRO A 105 -8.54 5.92 -5.69
CA PRO A 105 -8.28 6.07 -7.13
C PRO A 105 -6.81 5.81 -7.49
N SER A 106 -5.87 6.28 -6.66
CA SER A 106 -4.44 6.11 -6.86
C SER A 106 -4.04 4.62 -6.81
N VAL A 107 -4.49 3.90 -5.77
CA VAL A 107 -4.15 2.47 -5.60
C VAL A 107 -4.77 1.63 -6.71
N VAL A 108 -6.02 1.89 -7.11
CA VAL A 108 -6.67 1.21 -8.25
C VAL A 108 -5.85 1.43 -9.52
N GLN A 109 -5.45 2.68 -9.81
CA GLN A 109 -4.65 3.01 -10.99
C GLN A 109 -3.31 2.28 -10.99
N VAL A 110 -2.56 2.30 -9.88
CA VAL A 110 -1.25 1.65 -9.79
C VAL A 110 -1.37 0.13 -9.86
N THR A 111 -2.38 -0.46 -9.19
CA THR A 111 -2.65 -1.90 -9.32
C THR A 111 -2.82 -2.29 -10.79
N TRP A 112 -3.61 -1.54 -11.55
CA TRP A 112 -3.80 -1.80 -12.97
C TRP A 112 -2.57 -1.52 -13.81
N SER A 113 -1.78 -0.49 -13.47
CA SER A 113 -0.50 -0.25 -14.14
C SER A 113 0.45 -1.45 -13.98
N LEU A 114 0.50 -2.07 -12.79
CA LEU A 114 1.31 -3.26 -12.52
C LEU A 114 0.77 -4.50 -13.23
N ILE A 115 -0.56 -4.73 -13.22
CA ILE A 115 -1.18 -5.83 -13.95
C ILE A 115 -0.86 -5.74 -15.45
N LEU A 116 -1.07 -4.56 -16.05
CA LEU A 116 -0.82 -4.33 -17.47
C LEU A 116 0.66 -4.44 -17.83
N ALA A 117 1.56 -3.95 -16.96
CA ALA A 117 2.99 -4.08 -17.16
C ALA A 117 3.45 -5.55 -17.18
N LEU A 118 2.96 -6.37 -16.24
CA LEU A 118 3.25 -7.79 -16.19
C LEU A 118 2.64 -8.53 -17.39
N ARG A 119 1.33 -8.34 -17.64
CA ARG A 119 0.62 -9.05 -18.71
C ARG A 119 1.16 -8.69 -20.09
N GLY A 120 1.43 -7.40 -20.34
CA GLY A 120 2.02 -6.92 -21.60
C GLY A 120 3.52 -7.14 -21.71
N ARG A 121 4.18 -7.74 -20.70
CA ARG A 121 5.63 -7.95 -20.66
C ARG A 121 6.41 -6.65 -20.94
N LEU A 122 5.96 -5.56 -20.32
CA LEU A 122 6.43 -4.21 -20.64
C LEU A 122 7.95 -4.06 -20.46
N GLU A 123 8.53 -4.70 -19.46
CA GLU A 123 9.96 -4.64 -19.17
C GLU A 123 10.78 -5.27 -20.31
N ASP A 124 10.37 -6.45 -20.80
CA ASP A 124 10.98 -7.12 -21.95
C ASP A 124 10.93 -6.22 -23.20
N ARG A 125 9.79 -5.57 -23.44
CA ARG A 125 9.59 -4.67 -24.59
C ARG A 125 10.49 -3.44 -24.50
N LEU A 126 10.61 -2.85 -23.31
CA LEU A 126 11.52 -1.73 -23.07
C LEU A 126 12.99 -2.14 -23.28
N GLN A 127 13.36 -3.33 -22.85
CA GLN A 127 14.70 -3.88 -23.08
C GLN A 127 14.97 -4.11 -24.57
N GLN A 128 14.03 -4.72 -25.31
CA GLN A 128 14.15 -4.92 -26.75
C GLN A 128 14.35 -3.61 -27.52
N TRP A 129 13.62 -2.55 -27.13
CA TRP A 129 13.85 -1.23 -27.69
C TRP A 129 15.21 -0.66 -27.34
N ARG A 130 15.60 -0.69 -26.06
CA ARG A 130 16.87 -0.12 -25.58
C ARG A 130 18.11 -0.85 -26.11
N SER A 131 18.03 -2.16 -26.29
CA SER A 131 19.12 -2.99 -26.83
C SER A 131 19.30 -2.89 -28.35
N GLY A 132 18.36 -2.23 -29.05
CA GLY A 132 18.37 -2.19 -30.52
C GLY A 132 17.83 -3.48 -31.16
N ALA A 133 17.32 -4.44 -30.42
CA ALA A 133 16.79 -5.70 -30.96
C ALA A 133 15.65 -5.45 -31.98
N TRP A 134 14.85 -4.41 -31.77
CA TRP A 134 13.84 -4.03 -32.75
C TRP A 134 14.43 -3.50 -34.06
N ALA A 135 15.47 -2.69 -33.99
CA ALA A 135 16.16 -2.20 -35.21
C ALA A 135 16.84 -3.31 -36.00
N ALA A 136 17.25 -4.38 -35.32
CA ALA A 136 17.85 -5.57 -35.92
C ALA A 136 16.83 -6.60 -36.45
N SER A 137 15.51 -6.37 -36.18
CA SER A 137 14.46 -7.29 -36.62
C SER A 137 14.33 -7.30 -38.15
N PRO A 138 14.19 -8.48 -38.79
CA PRO A 138 13.99 -8.58 -40.24
C PRO A 138 12.53 -8.18 -40.63
N VAL A 139 11.66 -7.97 -39.67
CA VAL A 139 10.25 -7.58 -39.86
C VAL A 139 9.94 -6.35 -39.01
N PHE A 140 8.80 -5.69 -39.25
CA PHE A 140 8.40 -4.45 -38.57
C PHE A 140 8.16 -4.60 -37.07
N ALA A 141 8.05 -5.80 -36.54
CA ALA A 141 7.71 -6.08 -35.13
C ALA A 141 8.69 -7.08 -34.51
N VAL A 142 8.78 -7.07 -33.17
CA VAL A 142 9.36 -8.15 -32.37
C VAL A 142 8.21 -8.83 -31.61
N VAL A 143 7.86 -10.04 -32.02
CA VAL A 143 6.67 -10.74 -31.50
C VAL A 143 6.96 -11.43 -30.17
N ASP A 144 8.13 -12.06 -30.05
CA ASP A 144 8.50 -12.79 -28.83
C ASP A 144 9.22 -11.88 -27.80
N PRO A 145 8.99 -12.19 -26.51
CA PRO A 145 8.06 -13.13 -25.96
C PRO A 145 6.60 -12.66 -26.14
N SER A 146 5.69 -13.55 -26.52
CA SER A 146 4.26 -13.24 -26.67
C SER A 146 3.61 -12.91 -25.32
N PHE A 147 2.43 -12.32 -25.36
CA PHE A 147 1.60 -12.05 -24.18
C PHE A 147 0.13 -12.40 -24.48
N ASP A 148 -0.64 -12.62 -23.40
CA ASP A 148 -2.07 -12.93 -23.50
C ASP A 148 -2.92 -11.68 -23.26
N GLU A 149 -4.08 -11.61 -23.91
CA GLU A 149 -5.09 -10.59 -23.64
C GLU A 149 -5.79 -10.84 -22.29
N LEU A 150 -6.26 -9.77 -21.63
CA LEU A 150 -7.00 -9.89 -20.37
C LEU A 150 -8.47 -10.32 -20.59
N ALA A 151 -9.04 -10.01 -21.75
CA ALA A 151 -10.42 -10.34 -22.06
C ALA A 151 -10.65 -11.87 -21.97
N GLY A 152 -11.70 -12.25 -21.23
CA GLY A 152 -12.03 -13.65 -20.95
C GLY A 152 -11.23 -14.31 -19.83
N GLN A 153 -10.16 -13.68 -19.33
CA GLN A 153 -9.39 -14.17 -18.19
C GLN A 153 -10.09 -13.91 -16.85
N THR A 154 -9.66 -14.60 -15.81
CA THR A 154 -10.19 -14.49 -14.45
C THR A 154 -9.30 -13.61 -13.59
N LEU A 155 -9.89 -12.53 -13.05
CA LEU A 155 -9.32 -11.68 -12.00
C LEU A 155 -9.85 -12.13 -10.63
N THR A 156 -8.98 -12.67 -9.79
CA THR A 156 -9.30 -12.99 -8.39
C THR A 156 -8.85 -11.84 -7.48
N VAL A 157 -9.79 -11.28 -6.72
CA VAL A 157 -9.60 -10.14 -5.81
C VAL A 157 -9.72 -10.60 -4.36
N LEU A 158 -8.62 -10.67 -3.63
CA LEU A 158 -8.59 -10.93 -2.19
C LEU A 158 -8.77 -9.63 -1.42
N GLY A 159 -9.94 -9.46 -0.79
CA GLY A 159 -10.33 -8.24 -0.10
C GLY A 159 -11.19 -7.32 -0.97
N ALA A 160 -12.50 -7.63 -1.05
CA ALA A 160 -13.47 -6.88 -1.84
C ALA A 160 -13.99 -5.59 -1.15
N GLY A 161 -13.13 -4.89 -0.41
CA GLY A 161 -13.39 -3.56 0.14
C GLY A 161 -13.41 -2.46 -0.93
N SER A 162 -13.30 -1.21 -0.50
CA SER A 162 -13.34 -0.03 -1.40
C SER A 162 -12.34 -0.10 -2.56
N ILE A 163 -11.09 -0.49 -2.29
CA ILE A 163 -10.03 -0.59 -3.31
C ILE A 163 -10.28 -1.80 -4.21
N GLY A 164 -10.43 -3.00 -3.61
CA GLY A 164 -10.62 -4.23 -4.37
C GLY A 164 -11.85 -4.20 -5.29
N SER A 165 -12.96 -3.58 -4.84
CA SER A 165 -14.14 -3.36 -5.70
C SER A 165 -13.83 -2.41 -6.85
N GLY A 166 -12.98 -1.39 -6.63
CA GLY A 166 -12.54 -0.51 -7.72
C GLY A 166 -11.67 -1.23 -8.74
N VAL A 167 -10.77 -2.10 -8.28
CA VAL A 167 -9.92 -2.92 -9.18
C VAL A 167 -10.77 -3.91 -9.97
N ALA A 168 -11.73 -4.58 -9.32
CA ALA A 168 -12.65 -5.50 -9.98
C ALA A 168 -13.47 -4.82 -11.09
N ALA A 169 -14.00 -3.61 -10.82
CA ALA A 169 -14.78 -2.87 -11.79
C ALA A 169 -13.99 -2.53 -13.08
N VAL A 170 -12.69 -2.22 -12.95
CA VAL A 170 -11.84 -2.01 -14.14
C VAL A 170 -11.58 -3.33 -14.86
N GLY A 171 -11.39 -4.44 -14.15
CA GLY A 171 -11.23 -5.76 -14.76
C GLY A 171 -12.47 -6.16 -15.57
N GLU A 172 -13.65 -5.94 -15.02
CA GLU A 172 -14.91 -6.17 -15.71
C GLU A 172 -15.03 -5.33 -17.00
N ALA A 173 -14.61 -4.06 -16.94
CA ALA A 173 -14.57 -3.18 -18.11
C ALA A 173 -13.55 -3.62 -19.18
N LEU A 174 -12.51 -4.36 -18.80
CA LEU A 174 -11.54 -4.98 -19.71
C LEU A 174 -11.98 -6.39 -20.18
N GLY A 175 -13.22 -6.81 -19.87
CA GLY A 175 -13.78 -8.10 -20.29
C GLY A 175 -13.33 -9.29 -19.45
N MET A 176 -12.77 -9.08 -18.25
CA MET A 176 -12.39 -10.15 -17.35
C MET A 176 -13.59 -10.66 -16.53
N ARG A 177 -13.58 -11.95 -16.19
CA ARG A 177 -14.43 -12.51 -15.13
C ARG A 177 -13.82 -12.20 -13.76
N THR A 178 -14.57 -11.63 -12.81
CA THR A 178 -14.05 -11.31 -11.48
C THR A 178 -14.55 -12.29 -10.42
N LEU A 179 -13.63 -12.80 -9.59
CA LEU A 179 -13.91 -13.53 -8.36
C LEU A 179 -13.50 -12.66 -7.17
N ARG A 180 -14.42 -12.43 -6.25
CA ARG A 180 -14.21 -11.53 -5.11
C ARG A 180 -14.28 -12.30 -3.81
N LEU A 181 -13.17 -12.40 -3.09
CA LEU A 181 -13.06 -13.07 -1.81
C LEU A 181 -13.01 -12.06 -0.67
N THR A 182 -13.63 -12.42 0.44
CA THR A 182 -13.73 -11.60 1.66
C THR A 182 -13.27 -12.42 2.88
N SER A 183 -13.26 -11.81 4.06
CA SER A 183 -13.00 -12.51 5.32
C SER A 183 -14.04 -13.58 5.68
N ARG A 184 -15.14 -13.66 4.92
CA ARG A 184 -16.20 -14.68 5.11
C ARG A 184 -16.04 -15.87 4.15
N SER A 185 -15.15 -15.77 3.19
CA SER A 185 -14.89 -16.85 2.24
C SER A 185 -14.22 -18.02 2.94
N THR A 186 -14.66 -19.22 2.62
CA THR A 186 -14.12 -20.47 3.15
C THR A 186 -12.78 -20.82 2.50
N GLU A 187 -12.03 -21.73 3.12
CA GLU A 187 -10.77 -22.22 2.56
C GLU A 187 -10.98 -22.91 1.19
N ALA A 188 -12.09 -23.64 1.01
CA ALA A 188 -12.42 -24.28 -0.26
C ALA A 188 -12.73 -23.26 -1.36
N GLU A 189 -13.45 -22.19 -1.05
CA GLU A 189 -13.70 -21.08 -1.99
C GLU A 189 -12.38 -20.35 -2.34
N LEU A 190 -11.47 -20.20 -1.37
CA LEU A 190 -10.16 -19.62 -1.62
C LEU A 190 -9.33 -20.53 -2.56
N GLU A 191 -9.26 -21.83 -2.28
CA GLU A 191 -8.54 -22.79 -3.12
C GLU A 191 -9.07 -22.79 -4.55
N GLN A 192 -10.39 -22.89 -4.70
CA GLN A 192 -11.03 -22.84 -6.02
C GLN A 192 -10.70 -21.54 -6.77
N ALA A 193 -10.86 -20.39 -6.11
CA ALA A 193 -10.63 -19.09 -6.73
C ALA A 193 -9.16 -18.85 -7.10
N LEU A 194 -8.20 -19.37 -6.31
CA LEU A 194 -6.79 -19.33 -6.64
C LEU A 194 -6.46 -20.24 -7.82
N GLY A 195 -7.07 -21.43 -7.88
CA GLY A 195 -6.92 -22.38 -9.01
C GLY A 195 -7.51 -21.87 -10.32
N GLU A 196 -8.45 -20.94 -10.27
CA GLU A 196 -9.07 -20.33 -11.46
C GLU A 196 -8.41 -18.99 -11.86
N ALA A 197 -7.56 -18.42 -11.00
CA ALA A 197 -6.99 -17.10 -11.19
C ALA A 197 -5.99 -17.07 -12.37
N ASP A 198 -6.19 -16.18 -13.32
CA ASP A 198 -5.17 -15.74 -14.27
C ASP A 198 -4.43 -14.50 -13.74
N VAL A 199 -5.13 -13.67 -12.96
CA VAL A 199 -4.56 -12.56 -12.19
C VAL A 199 -5.11 -12.61 -10.78
N LEU A 200 -4.22 -12.68 -9.77
CA LEU A 200 -4.54 -12.55 -8.36
C LEU A 200 -4.09 -11.19 -7.85
N THR A 201 -4.99 -10.43 -7.20
CA THR A 201 -4.64 -9.14 -6.61
C THR A 201 -5.11 -9.03 -5.16
N LEU A 202 -4.26 -8.46 -4.31
CA LEU A 202 -4.46 -8.41 -2.86
C LEU A 202 -4.85 -7.01 -2.40
N HIS A 203 -5.98 -6.93 -1.66
CA HIS A 203 -6.53 -5.70 -1.08
C HIS A 203 -7.09 -5.94 0.34
N ALA A 204 -6.67 -7.03 0.98
CA ALA A 204 -7.04 -7.35 2.36
C ALA A 204 -6.21 -6.54 3.36
N PRO A 205 -6.76 -6.18 4.55
CA PRO A 205 -5.97 -5.61 5.63
C PRO A 205 -5.03 -6.66 6.23
N LEU A 206 -3.92 -6.21 6.82
CA LEU A 206 -3.04 -7.07 7.60
C LEU A 206 -3.63 -7.24 9.01
N THR A 207 -3.91 -8.47 9.37
CA THR A 207 -4.38 -8.90 10.70
C THR A 207 -3.64 -10.17 11.10
N ILE A 208 -3.84 -10.65 12.32
CA ILE A 208 -3.31 -11.97 12.75
C ILE A 208 -3.79 -13.07 11.79
N ALA A 209 -5.04 -13.02 11.34
CA ALA A 209 -5.64 -14.03 10.45
C ALA A 209 -5.15 -13.93 8.99
N THR A 210 -4.71 -12.75 8.54
CA THR A 210 -4.29 -12.54 7.15
C THR A 210 -2.77 -12.47 6.97
N ARG A 211 -2.00 -12.48 8.05
CA ARG A 211 -0.53 -12.57 7.99
C ARG A 211 -0.13 -13.91 7.37
N GLY A 212 0.69 -13.86 6.32
CA GLY A 212 1.05 -15.05 5.54
C GLY A 212 -0.14 -15.71 4.84
N LEU A 213 -1.17 -14.91 4.49
CA LEU A 213 -2.36 -15.41 3.80
C LEU A 213 -2.01 -16.21 2.55
N LEU A 214 -1.01 -15.77 1.79
CA LEU A 214 -0.44 -16.51 0.68
C LEU A 214 0.87 -17.16 1.12
N ASP A 215 0.77 -18.26 1.83
CA ASP A 215 1.86 -19.13 2.19
C ASP A 215 2.29 -20.02 1.00
N ARG A 216 3.35 -20.80 1.18
CA ARG A 216 3.86 -21.76 0.18
C ARG A 216 2.75 -22.68 -0.37
N ARG A 217 1.86 -23.18 0.50
CA ARG A 217 0.79 -24.12 0.13
C ARG A 217 -0.24 -23.41 -0.78
N ARG A 218 -0.67 -22.22 -0.40
CA ARG A 218 -1.69 -21.47 -1.16
C ARG A 218 -1.13 -20.89 -2.45
N LEU A 219 0.16 -20.49 -2.48
CA LEU A 219 0.84 -20.14 -3.73
C LEU A 219 0.88 -21.28 -4.71
N ALA A 220 0.97 -22.54 -4.25
CA ALA A 220 0.96 -23.73 -5.09
C ALA A 220 -0.43 -24.03 -5.70
N TRP A 221 -1.49 -23.40 -5.25
CA TRP A 221 -2.82 -23.50 -5.89
C TRP A 221 -2.95 -22.64 -7.15
N LEU A 222 -2.07 -21.63 -7.32
CA LEU A 222 -2.05 -20.79 -8.50
C LEU A 222 -1.55 -21.59 -9.74
N ARG A 223 -2.08 -21.25 -10.89
CA ARG A 223 -1.59 -21.78 -12.17
C ARG A 223 -0.20 -21.24 -12.49
N PRO A 224 0.64 -21.98 -13.20
CA PRO A 224 1.95 -21.47 -13.65
C PRO A 224 1.85 -20.22 -14.54
N SER A 225 0.73 -20.00 -15.22
CA SER A 225 0.45 -18.83 -16.06
C SER A 225 -0.08 -17.63 -15.25
N ALA A 226 -0.36 -17.79 -13.96
CA ALA A 226 -0.98 -16.75 -13.14
C ALA A 226 0.00 -15.62 -12.81
N LEU A 227 -0.57 -14.42 -12.65
CA LEU A 227 0.13 -13.23 -12.14
C LEU A 227 -0.36 -12.90 -10.73
N LEU A 228 0.56 -12.45 -9.87
CA LEU A 228 0.24 -11.98 -8.52
C LEU A 228 0.57 -10.50 -8.37
N VAL A 229 -0.37 -9.70 -7.87
CA VAL A 229 -0.15 -8.27 -7.58
C VAL A 229 -0.51 -7.95 -6.14
N ASN A 230 0.43 -7.38 -5.39
CA ASN A 230 0.22 -6.96 -4.01
C ASN A 230 0.49 -5.45 -3.85
N THR A 231 -0.59 -4.69 -3.69
CA THR A 231 -0.58 -3.26 -3.35
C THR A 231 -1.20 -3.00 -1.97
N ALA A 232 -1.33 -4.04 -1.13
CA ALA A 232 -1.97 -3.95 0.18
C ALA A 232 -0.95 -3.91 1.33
N ARG A 233 -0.40 -5.07 1.71
CA ARG A 233 0.61 -5.22 2.79
C ARG A 233 1.57 -6.36 2.43
N GLY A 234 2.87 -6.13 2.59
CA GLY A 234 3.90 -7.13 2.25
C GLY A 234 3.73 -8.44 3.01
N ALA A 235 3.44 -8.37 4.30
CA ALA A 235 3.29 -9.53 5.16
C ALA A 235 2.03 -10.41 4.88
N LEU A 236 1.22 -10.09 3.87
CA LEU A 236 0.17 -10.99 3.36
C LEU A 236 0.75 -12.16 2.57
N VAL A 237 1.96 -12.02 2.03
CA VAL A 237 2.62 -12.99 1.16
C VAL A 237 3.89 -13.50 1.84
N ASP A 238 4.11 -14.79 1.81
CA ASP A 238 5.40 -15.40 2.07
C ASP A 238 6.34 -15.07 0.91
N THR A 239 7.20 -14.07 1.11
CA THR A 239 8.07 -13.54 0.05
C THR A 239 9.09 -14.58 -0.42
N ASP A 240 9.61 -15.42 0.48
CA ASP A 240 10.58 -16.45 0.13
C ASP A 240 9.93 -17.53 -0.74
N ALA A 241 8.71 -17.95 -0.36
CA ALA A 241 7.93 -18.90 -1.15
C ALA A 241 7.55 -18.33 -2.53
N LEU A 242 7.24 -17.01 -2.62
CA LEU A 242 6.97 -16.34 -3.88
C LEU A 242 8.21 -16.30 -4.79
N VAL A 243 9.37 -15.91 -4.24
CA VAL A 243 10.65 -15.88 -4.97
C VAL A 243 11.00 -17.27 -5.52
N GLU A 244 10.83 -18.31 -4.70
CA GLU A 244 11.04 -19.70 -5.15
C GLU A 244 10.05 -20.09 -6.26
N ALA A 245 8.78 -19.72 -6.15
CA ALA A 245 7.77 -20.01 -7.17
C ALA A 245 8.09 -19.36 -8.52
N LEU A 246 8.53 -18.09 -8.51
CA LEU A 246 8.97 -17.35 -9.70
C LEU A 246 10.23 -17.97 -10.32
N GLY A 247 11.26 -18.25 -9.49
CA GLY A 247 12.51 -18.85 -9.95
C GLY A 247 12.33 -20.23 -10.56
N ALA A 248 11.35 -21.00 -10.06
CA ALA A 248 11.00 -22.34 -10.58
C ALA A 248 9.99 -22.30 -11.73
N GLY A 249 9.53 -21.15 -12.21
CA GLY A 249 8.51 -21.03 -13.25
C GLY A 249 7.13 -21.54 -12.84
N ARG A 250 6.84 -21.64 -11.55
CA ARG A 250 5.55 -22.08 -11.01
C ARG A 250 4.54 -20.91 -10.91
N LEU A 251 4.98 -19.70 -11.23
CA LEU A 251 4.18 -18.49 -11.37
C LEU A 251 4.76 -17.65 -12.51
N ALA A 252 3.91 -17.08 -13.37
CA ALA A 252 4.36 -16.35 -14.55
C ALA A 252 5.02 -15.00 -14.21
N GLY A 253 4.56 -14.35 -13.14
CA GLY A 253 5.12 -13.08 -12.70
C GLY A 253 4.44 -12.54 -11.44
N ALA A 254 5.11 -11.60 -10.79
CA ALA A 254 4.52 -10.90 -9.64
C ALA A 254 4.88 -9.40 -9.65
N ALA A 255 4.02 -8.59 -9.03
CA ALA A 255 4.31 -7.18 -8.74
C ALA A 255 4.00 -6.87 -7.27
N LEU A 256 4.98 -6.30 -6.59
CA LEU A 256 4.92 -5.94 -5.18
C LEU A 256 5.15 -4.44 -5.02
N ASP A 257 4.12 -3.70 -4.62
CA ASP A 257 4.28 -2.30 -4.19
C ASP A 257 4.67 -2.23 -2.71
N VAL A 258 4.54 -3.33 -2.00
CA VAL A 258 4.76 -3.44 -0.55
C VAL A 258 5.61 -4.67 -0.21
N LEU A 259 6.50 -4.52 0.79
CA LEU A 259 7.36 -5.58 1.29
C LEU A 259 7.11 -5.82 2.79
N PRO A 260 7.49 -6.98 3.34
CA PRO A 260 7.34 -7.26 4.78
C PRO A 260 8.11 -6.27 5.67
N GLU A 261 9.27 -5.82 5.21
CA GLU A 261 10.11 -4.79 5.84
C GLU A 261 10.25 -3.59 4.90
N GLU A 262 9.93 -2.40 5.39
CA GLU A 262 9.96 -1.15 4.63
C GLU A 262 10.59 -0.01 5.46
N PRO A 263 11.65 0.66 4.95
CA PRO A 263 12.35 0.35 3.71
C PRO A 263 13.12 -0.97 3.81
N PRO A 264 13.23 -1.73 2.69
CA PRO A 264 14.01 -2.96 2.67
C PRO A 264 15.50 -2.69 2.82
N SER A 265 16.24 -3.64 3.37
CA SER A 265 17.70 -3.57 3.37
C SER A 265 18.26 -3.63 1.94
N ALA A 266 19.46 -3.05 1.72
CA ALA A 266 20.12 -3.10 0.42
C ALA A 266 20.34 -4.55 -0.07
N ALA A 267 20.64 -5.48 0.84
CA ALA A 267 20.84 -6.90 0.52
C ALA A 267 19.51 -7.55 0.08
N ALA A 268 18.40 -7.30 0.79
CA ALA A 268 17.09 -7.81 0.42
C ALA A 268 16.65 -7.28 -0.95
N LEU A 269 16.86 -5.99 -1.21
CA LEU A 269 16.52 -5.39 -2.49
C LEU A 269 17.36 -5.98 -3.63
N ALA A 270 18.68 -6.17 -3.44
CA ALA A 270 19.56 -6.79 -4.42
C ALA A 270 19.13 -8.23 -4.74
N ALA A 271 18.73 -9.01 -3.76
CA ALA A 271 18.21 -10.35 -3.97
C ALA A 271 16.93 -10.36 -4.81
N LEU A 272 15.98 -9.45 -4.53
CA LEU A 272 14.75 -9.34 -5.31
C LEU A 272 14.98 -8.90 -6.76
N GLN A 273 16.02 -8.08 -7.04
CA GLN A 273 16.36 -7.64 -8.40
C GLN A 273 16.81 -8.79 -9.32
N THR A 274 17.23 -9.92 -8.77
CA THR A 274 17.65 -11.11 -9.55
C THR A 274 16.48 -12.05 -9.88
N VAL A 275 15.31 -11.82 -9.29
CA VAL A 275 14.14 -12.71 -9.46
C VAL A 275 13.47 -12.43 -10.82
N PRO A 276 13.26 -13.46 -11.64
CA PRO A 276 12.65 -13.27 -12.96
C PRO A 276 11.19 -12.84 -12.83
N ASN A 277 10.74 -11.97 -13.73
CA ASN A 277 9.35 -11.54 -13.84
C ASN A 277 8.77 -10.93 -12.53
N LEU A 278 9.62 -10.32 -11.71
CA LEU A 278 9.24 -9.62 -10.50
C LEU A 278 9.39 -8.10 -10.69
N ILE A 279 8.30 -7.37 -10.52
CA ILE A 279 8.28 -5.91 -10.45
C ILE A 279 8.14 -5.52 -8.98
N VAL A 280 9.03 -4.66 -8.49
CA VAL A 280 8.92 -4.07 -7.14
C VAL A 280 8.84 -2.56 -7.27
N THR A 281 7.85 -1.95 -6.60
CA THR A 281 7.70 -0.49 -6.52
C THR A 281 7.77 -0.03 -5.06
N PRO A 282 8.28 1.19 -4.78
CA PRO A 282 8.66 1.61 -3.42
C PRO A 282 7.45 2.13 -2.62
N HIS A 283 6.42 1.31 -2.40
CA HIS A 283 5.18 1.61 -1.66
C HIS A 283 4.53 2.91 -2.16
N MET A 284 4.42 3.03 -3.49
CA MET A 284 4.00 4.28 -4.14
C MET A 284 2.53 4.28 -4.59
N ALA A 285 1.78 3.19 -4.41
CA ALA A 285 0.42 3.09 -4.95
C ALA A 285 -0.53 4.18 -4.42
N TRP A 286 -0.28 4.73 -3.24
CA TRP A 286 -1.08 5.79 -2.62
C TRP A 286 -0.58 7.22 -2.94
N THR A 287 0.58 7.39 -3.58
CA THR A 287 1.35 8.65 -3.60
C THR A 287 0.95 9.64 -4.71
N SER A 288 -0.14 9.42 -5.44
CA SER A 288 -0.56 10.43 -6.43
C SER A 288 -0.76 11.80 -5.78
N HIS A 289 -0.46 12.88 -6.51
CA HIS A 289 -0.60 14.24 -6.01
C HIS A 289 -2.01 14.47 -5.41
N GLN A 290 -3.04 14.06 -6.13
CA GLN A 290 -4.43 14.22 -5.69
C GLN A 290 -4.75 13.39 -4.44
N ALA A 291 -4.20 12.18 -4.31
CA ALA A 291 -4.42 11.36 -3.11
C ALA A 291 -3.78 12.01 -1.88
N ARG A 292 -2.53 12.46 -1.99
CA ARG A 292 -1.83 13.13 -0.89
C ARG A 292 -2.55 14.42 -0.46
N GLN A 293 -3.08 15.18 -1.40
CA GLN A 293 -3.84 16.38 -1.07
C GLN A 293 -5.19 16.06 -0.42
N ARG A 294 -5.91 15.01 -0.89
CA ARG A 294 -7.12 14.53 -0.21
C ARG A 294 -6.84 14.07 1.21
N LEU A 295 -5.70 13.42 1.44
CA LEU A 295 -5.25 13.04 2.78
C LEU A 295 -5.15 14.26 3.68
N VAL A 296 -4.46 15.32 3.26
CA VAL A 296 -4.32 16.57 4.02
C VAL A 296 -5.69 17.16 4.35
N HIS A 297 -6.62 17.22 3.38
CA HIS A 297 -7.97 17.71 3.63
C HIS A 297 -8.75 16.84 4.63
N THR A 298 -8.57 15.51 4.58
CA THR A 298 -9.21 14.62 5.54
C THR A 298 -8.69 14.87 6.96
N LEU A 299 -7.37 14.98 7.12
CA LEU A 299 -6.77 15.31 8.41
C LEU A 299 -7.21 16.69 8.92
N ALA A 300 -7.31 17.69 8.04
CA ALA A 300 -7.83 19.02 8.39
C ALA A 300 -9.27 18.95 8.91
N GLY A 301 -10.11 18.11 8.32
CA GLY A 301 -11.46 17.85 8.83
C GLY A 301 -11.49 17.25 10.24
N HIS A 302 -10.54 16.34 10.57
CA HIS A 302 -10.41 15.81 11.92
C HIS A 302 -9.96 16.87 12.94
N LEU A 303 -9.06 17.77 12.53
CA LEU A 303 -8.63 18.90 13.37
C LEU A 303 -9.77 19.88 13.60
N ALA A 304 -10.54 20.23 12.55
CA ALA A 304 -11.71 21.09 12.67
C ALA A 304 -12.73 20.53 13.69
N ALA A 305 -13.00 19.23 13.64
CA ALA A 305 -13.93 18.57 14.57
C ALA A 305 -13.43 18.49 16.03
N LEU A 306 -12.12 18.68 16.27
CA LEU A 306 -11.55 18.74 17.62
C LEU A 306 -11.73 20.11 18.25
N VAL A 307 -11.83 21.18 17.45
CA VAL A 307 -11.85 22.57 17.88
C VAL A 307 -13.26 23.14 17.97
N GLY A 308 -14.21 22.57 17.19
CA GLY A 308 -15.66 22.92 17.22
C GLY A 308 -16.40 22.15 18.24
#